data_dfc0d46b4fcf117d24f47d5decc0aeba
#
_entry.id   dfc0d46b4fcf117d24f47d5decc0aeba
#
_cell.length_a   1.000
_cell.length_b   1.000
_cell.length_c   1.000
_cell.angle_alpha   90.00
_cell.angle_beta   90.00
_cell.angle_gamma   90.00
#
_symmetry.space_group_name_H-M   'P 1'
#
loop_
_entity.id
_entity.type
_entity.pdbx_description
1 polymer ?
#
loop_
_entity_poly.entity_id
_entity_poly.type
_entity_poly.pdbx_seq_one_letter_code
_entity_poly.pdbx_strand_id
1 'polypeptide(L)'
;SWREVFTDPKLQCLIEKGLTNNTDLQIARLRIKEAEATLLSSKLAYLPGISLAPQGSVSSFDKQAATKSYQLPVTASWEIDIFGGLLNAKRKARAALEQSEAYRQAVQTQLIASIANSYYTLLMLDKQLAISEVTAENWRESVKTMREMKEAGMTNEAAVTQSEANYRSVEADIPDLKRQIRETENALSVVLGDNPQHIDRSKLENIPLPTCFSSGVPLQLRSNRPDVKQAEMSLAMAYYGTNAARSAFYPSITINGTAGWTNNVGESILNPGKFLLSAIGSLVQPLFNKGKNIANLSLIH
;
A
#
# COMPACT_ATOMS: atom_id res chain seq x y z
N SER A 1 -10.74 17.21 12.19
CA SER A 1 -9.52 16.42 12.47
C SER A 1 -9.85 15.25 13.38
N TRP A 2 -9.18 14.10 13.25
CA TRP A 2 -9.38 12.97 14.17
C TRP A 2 -9.12 13.33 15.63
N ARG A 3 -8.26 14.32 15.92
CA ARG A 3 -8.01 14.85 17.27
C ARG A 3 -9.20 15.54 17.88
N GLU A 4 -10.10 16.08 17.09
CA GLU A 4 -11.36 16.69 17.56
C GLU A 4 -12.41 15.62 17.90
N VAL A 5 -12.35 14.49 17.18
CA VAL A 5 -13.27 13.36 17.41
C VAL A 5 -12.85 12.53 18.63
N PHE A 6 -11.56 12.25 18.75
CA PHE A 6 -10.99 11.44 19.85
C PHE A 6 -10.30 12.35 20.86
N THR A 7 -10.98 12.66 21.95
CA THR A 7 -10.51 13.61 22.98
C THR A 7 -9.65 12.98 24.07
N ASP A 8 -9.60 11.64 24.16
CA ASP A 8 -8.79 10.93 25.15
C ASP A 8 -7.28 11.05 24.80
N PRO A 9 -6.47 11.65 25.70
CA PRO A 9 -5.04 11.86 25.43
C PRO A 9 -4.26 10.54 25.29
N LYS A 10 -4.67 9.46 26.00
CA LYS A 10 -4.03 8.16 25.85
C LYS A 10 -4.30 7.54 24.48
N LEU A 11 -5.52 7.62 23.99
CA LEU A 11 -5.87 7.19 22.64
C LEU A 11 -5.12 8.02 21.59
N GLN A 12 -5.03 9.34 21.77
CA GLN A 12 -4.26 10.21 20.84
C GLN A 12 -2.79 9.80 20.77
N CYS A 13 -2.17 9.51 21.91
CA CYS A 13 -0.78 9.03 21.95
C CYS A 13 -0.61 7.69 21.21
N LEU A 14 -1.53 6.74 21.38
CA LEU A 14 -1.51 5.48 20.65
C LEU A 14 -1.68 5.67 19.14
N ILE A 15 -2.59 6.55 18.71
CA ILE A 15 -2.77 6.87 17.29
C ILE A 15 -1.48 7.48 16.71
N GLU A 16 -0.85 8.43 17.40
CA GLU A 16 0.40 9.06 16.94
C GLU A 16 1.52 8.03 16.82
N LYS A 17 1.64 7.12 17.80
CA LYS A 17 2.60 6.02 17.77
C LYS A 17 2.34 5.09 16.57
N GLY A 18 1.10 4.69 16.33
CA GLY A 18 0.71 3.90 15.17
C GLY A 18 1.02 4.59 13.85
N LEU A 19 0.72 5.89 13.73
CA LEU A 19 1.01 6.67 12.51
C LEU A 19 2.52 6.79 12.21
N THR A 20 3.35 6.63 13.24
CA THR A 20 4.82 6.68 13.09
C THR A 20 5.39 5.32 12.75
N ASN A 21 4.96 4.26 13.44
CA ASN A 21 5.65 2.97 13.45
C ASN A 21 4.94 1.90 12.60
N ASN A 22 3.66 2.08 12.26
CA ASN A 22 2.90 1.04 11.56
C ASN A 22 3.52 0.70 10.20
N THR A 23 3.75 -0.59 9.98
CA THR A 23 4.42 -1.14 8.79
C THR A 23 3.60 -0.91 7.51
N ASP A 24 2.28 -1.06 7.55
CA ASP A 24 1.42 -0.88 6.37
C ASP A 24 1.45 0.57 5.88
N LEU A 25 1.50 1.52 6.82
CA LEU A 25 1.63 2.94 6.47
C LEU A 25 3.02 3.26 5.89
N GLN A 26 4.07 2.59 6.37
CA GLN A 26 5.42 2.71 5.78
C GLN A 26 5.46 2.11 4.36
N ILE A 27 4.84 0.95 4.14
CA ILE A 27 4.70 0.35 2.81
C ILE A 27 3.95 1.31 1.87
N ALA A 28 2.84 1.93 2.34
CA ALA A 28 2.11 2.90 1.54
C ALA A 28 2.96 4.12 1.14
N ARG A 29 3.85 4.59 2.04
CA ARG A 29 4.82 5.66 1.73
C ARG A 29 5.87 5.23 0.69
N LEU A 30 6.34 3.99 0.76
CA LEU A 30 7.30 3.45 -0.21
C LEU A 30 6.67 3.29 -1.61
N ARG A 31 5.40 2.90 -1.70
CA ARG A 31 4.65 2.86 -2.97
C ARG A 31 4.52 4.22 -3.64
N ILE A 32 4.43 5.30 -2.88
CA ILE A 32 4.47 6.66 -3.44
C ILE A 32 5.83 6.92 -4.09
N LYS A 33 6.94 6.60 -3.42
CA LYS A 33 8.28 6.76 -3.97
C LYS A 33 8.51 5.93 -5.24
N GLU A 34 7.97 4.71 -5.29
CA GLU A 34 7.97 3.86 -6.49
C GLU A 34 7.20 4.52 -7.65
N ALA A 35 6.01 5.06 -7.36
CA ALA A 35 5.22 5.76 -8.36
C ALA A 35 5.89 7.07 -8.82
N GLU A 36 6.55 7.81 -7.94
CA GLU A 36 7.37 8.99 -8.28
C GLU A 36 8.53 8.63 -9.21
N ALA A 37 9.25 7.54 -8.92
CA ALA A 37 10.33 7.05 -9.78
C ALA A 37 9.81 6.62 -11.16
N THR A 38 8.66 5.96 -11.22
CA THR A 38 7.99 5.58 -12.47
C THR A 38 7.56 6.82 -13.27
N LEU A 39 7.01 7.83 -12.61
CA LEU A 39 6.68 9.10 -13.25
C LEU A 39 7.93 9.83 -13.77
N LEU A 40 9.02 9.82 -13.00
CA LEU A 40 10.30 10.39 -13.44
C LEU A 40 10.83 9.67 -14.68
N SER A 41 10.82 8.33 -14.69
CA SER A 41 11.18 7.53 -15.88
C SER A 41 10.32 7.90 -17.09
N SER A 42 9.01 8.03 -16.91
CA SER A 42 8.09 8.45 -17.98
C SER A 42 8.34 9.89 -18.48
N LYS A 43 8.83 10.78 -17.63
CA LYS A 43 9.25 12.13 -18.02
C LYS A 43 10.56 12.10 -18.80
N LEU A 44 11.53 11.29 -18.35
CA LEU A 44 12.84 11.16 -19.00
C LEU A 44 12.75 10.43 -20.34
N ALA A 45 11.70 9.65 -20.60
CA ALA A 45 11.46 9.00 -21.89
C ALA A 45 11.30 9.99 -23.07
N TYR A 46 11.09 11.26 -22.79
CA TYR A 46 11.13 12.33 -23.83
C TYR A 46 12.54 12.77 -24.21
N LEU A 47 13.55 12.37 -23.46
CA LEU A 47 14.95 12.68 -23.75
C LEU A 47 15.59 11.55 -24.56
N PRO A 48 16.61 11.86 -25.39
CA PRO A 48 17.35 10.81 -26.08
C PRO A 48 18.05 9.87 -25.10
N GLY A 49 17.92 8.57 -25.34
CA GLY A 49 18.74 7.56 -24.67
C GLY A 49 20.15 7.57 -25.24
N ILE A 50 21.18 7.63 -24.39
CA ILE A 50 22.57 7.62 -24.80
C ILE A 50 23.21 6.32 -24.29
N SER A 51 23.88 5.60 -25.17
CA SER A 51 24.62 4.36 -24.84
C SER A 51 25.98 4.31 -25.47
N LEU A 52 26.93 3.69 -24.79
CA LEU A 52 28.27 3.35 -25.30
C LEU A 52 28.32 1.82 -25.47
N ALA A 53 28.57 1.35 -26.68
CA ALA A 53 28.55 -0.07 -27.01
C ALA A 53 29.84 -0.49 -27.79
N PRO A 54 30.96 -0.64 -27.09
CA PRO A 54 32.21 -1.10 -27.75
C PRO A 54 31.96 -2.47 -28.38
N GLN A 55 32.43 -2.62 -29.62
CA GLN A 55 32.33 -3.86 -30.37
C GLN A 55 33.67 -4.19 -31.00
N GLY A 56 34.04 -5.47 -30.98
CA GLY A 56 35.19 -6.02 -31.68
C GLY A 56 34.80 -7.32 -32.39
N SER A 57 35.25 -7.50 -33.63
CA SER A 57 35.01 -8.74 -34.35
C SER A 57 36.32 -9.23 -35.00
N VAL A 58 36.44 -10.55 -35.08
CA VAL A 58 37.48 -11.24 -35.81
C VAL A 58 36.80 -12.21 -36.75
N SER A 59 37.01 -12.07 -38.03
CA SER A 59 36.43 -12.95 -39.04
C SER A 59 37.49 -13.50 -39.98
N SER A 60 37.40 -14.77 -40.33
CA SER A 60 38.25 -15.42 -41.32
C SER A 60 37.32 -16.22 -42.23
N PHE A 61 37.54 -16.11 -43.53
CA PHE A 61 36.81 -16.86 -44.54
C PHE A 61 37.79 -17.60 -45.44
N ASP A 62 37.53 -18.88 -45.72
CA ASP A 62 38.30 -19.73 -46.62
C ASP A 62 39.80 -19.71 -46.37
N LYS A 63 40.23 -19.90 -45.10
CA LYS A 63 41.65 -19.92 -44.65
C LYS A 63 42.44 -18.63 -44.93
N GLN A 64 41.75 -17.55 -45.29
CA GLN A 64 42.43 -16.24 -45.45
C GLN A 64 42.84 -15.65 -44.08
N ALA A 65 43.73 -14.70 -44.09
CA ALA A 65 44.17 -13.99 -42.89
C ALA A 65 42.96 -13.36 -42.18
N ALA A 66 42.85 -13.56 -40.84
CA ALA A 66 41.75 -13.06 -40.07
C ALA A 66 41.68 -11.52 -40.13
N THR A 67 40.53 -11.01 -40.55
CA THR A 67 40.19 -9.58 -40.51
C THR A 67 39.75 -9.22 -39.10
N LYS A 68 40.39 -8.22 -38.53
CA LYS A 68 40.06 -7.68 -37.20
C LYS A 68 39.39 -6.33 -37.36
N SER A 69 38.24 -6.13 -36.76
CA SER A 69 37.58 -4.83 -36.71
C SER A 69 37.21 -4.45 -35.29
N TYR A 70 37.24 -3.17 -34.99
CA TYR A 70 36.73 -2.63 -33.75
C TYR A 70 35.86 -1.39 -34.01
N GLN A 71 34.93 -1.14 -33.12
CA GLN A 71 34.11 0.06 -33.10
C GLN A 71 33.90 0.50 -31.65
N LEU A 72 34.01 1.80 -31.41
CA LEU A 72 33.73 2.42 -30.14
C LEU A 72 32.67 3.51 -30.36
N PRO A 73 31.41 3.12 -30.61
CA PRO A 73 30.30 4.05 -30.86
C PRO A 73 29.66 4.53 -29.59
N VAL A 74 29.37 5.82 -29.51
CA VAL A 74 28.34 6.42 -28.66
C VAL A 74 27.10 6.56 -29.52
N THR A 75 26.01 5.92 -29.13
CA THR A 75 24.73 5.98 -29.85
C THR A 75 23.73 6.79 -29.04
N ALA A 76 23.01 7.68 -29.72
CA ALA A 76 21.88 8.40 -29.18
C ALA A 76 20.63 7.96 -29.95
N SER A 77 19.59 7.57 -29.24
CA SER A 77 18.28 7.22 -29.83
C SER A 77 17.20 8.07 -29.21
N TRP A 78 16.40 8.72 -30.03
CA TRP A 78 15.32 9.60 -29.60
C TRP A 78 14.03 9.27 -30.35
N GLU A 79 12.97 8.99 -29.57
CA GLU A 79 11.62 8.79 -30.10
C GLU A 79 10.84 10.10 -30.03
N ILE A 80 10.25 10.51 -31.18
CA ILE A 80 9.40 11.70 -31.27
C ILE A 80 7.95 11.28 -31.09
N ASP A 81 7.30 11.76 -30.02
CA ASP A 81 5.92 11.43 -29.66
C ASP A 81 4.91 12.30 -30.42
N ILE A 82 4.64 11.98 -31.70
CA ILE A 82 3.62 12.68 -32.51
C ILE A 82 2.20 12.19 -32.20
N PHE A 83 2.06 10.89 -31.89
CA PHE A 83 0.77 10.25 -31.69
C PHE A 83 0.38 10.07 -30.22
N GLY A 84 1.14 10.66 -29.31
CA GLY A 84 0.81 10.75 -27.89
C GLY A 84 1.01 9.46 -27.10
N GLY A 85 1.85 8.53 -27.57
CA GLY A 85 2.21 7.31 -26.84
C GLY A 85 2.90 7.62 -25.52
N LEU A 86 3.99 8.39 -25.57
CA LEU A 86 4.74 8.83 -24.39
C LEU A 86 3.92 9.79 -23.51
N LEU A 87 3.10 10.67 -24.13
CA LEU A 87 2.22 11.57 -23.41
C LEU A 87 1.21 10.80 -22.55
N ASN A 88 0.55 9.79 -23.11
CA ASN A 88 -0.41 8.99 -22.38
C ASN A 88 0.27 8.08 -21.35
N ALA A 89 1.47 7.54 -21.62
CA ALA A 89 2.27 6.82 -20.63
C ALA A 89 2.61 7.70 -19.42
N LYS A 90 3.05 8.95 -19.64
CA LYS A 90 3.32 9.93 -18.57
C LYS A 90 2.05 10.29 -17.79
N ARG A 91 0.91 10.51 -18.46
CA ARG A 91 -0.37 10.81 -17.82
C ARG A 91 -0.85 9.62 -16.97
N LYS A 92 -0.69 8.39 -17.46
CA LYS A 92 -0.97 7.16 -16.72
C LYS A 92 -0.10 7.05 -15.47
N ALA A 93 1.21 7.30 -15.57
CA ALA A 93 2.12 7.29 -14.44
C ALA A 93 1.78 8.38 -13.41
N ARG A 94 1.32 9.56 -13.85
CA ARG A 94 0.85 10.61 -12.95
C ARG A 94 -0.43 10.18 -12.21
N ALA A 95 -1.40 9.59 -12.90
CA ALA A 95 -2.61 9.06 -12.25
C ALA A 95 -2.28 7.94 -11.24
N ALA A 96 -1.28 7.09 -11.53
CA ALA A 96 -0.79 6.08 -10.60
C ALA A 96 -0.17 6.69 -9.33
N LEU A 97 0.56 7.81 -9.45
CA LEU A 97 1.07 8.54 -8.30
C LEU A 97 -0.08 9.10 -7.43
N GLU A 98 -1.06 9.78 -8.05
CA GLU A 98 -2.22 10.33 -7.34
C GLU A 98 -3.07 9.22 -6.68
N GLN A 99 -3.16 8.04 -7.32
CA GLN A 99 -3.78 6.85 -6.73
C GLN A 99 -3.02 6.37 -5.49
N SER A 100 -1.69 6.32 -5.54
CA SER A 100 -0.85 5.89 -4.42
C SER A 100 -0.95 6.84 -3.23
N GLU A 101 -1.08 8.15 -3.47
CA GLU A 101 -1.34 9.14 -2.43
C GLU A 101 -2.71 8.93 -1.76
N ALA A 102 -3.75 8.70 -2.57
CA ALA A 102 -5.08 8.39 -2.06
C ALA A 102 -5.09 7.06 -1.27
N TYR A 103 -4.36 6.04 -1.74
CA TYR A 103 -4.18 4.78 -1.02
C TYR A 103 -3.52 4.99 0.34
N ARG A 104 -2.43 5.77 0.44
CA ARG A 104 -1.82 6.13 1.73
C ARG A 104 -2.81 6.79 2.67
N GLN A 105 -3.66 7.69 2.17
CA GLN A 105 -4.68 8.35 2.97
C GLN A 105 -5.74 7.36 3.47
N ALA A 106 -6.14 6.38 2.64
CA ALA A 106 -7.06 5.31 3.03
C ALA A 106 -6.46 4.43 4.13
N VAL A 107 -5.20 3.98 3.98
CA VAL A 107 -4.47 3.20 4.99
C VAL A 107 -4.37 3.97 6.30
N GLN A 108 -4.05 5.26 6.26
CA GLN A 108 -3.98 6.12 7.44
C GLN A 108 -5.33 6.21 8.16
N THR A 109 -6.42 6.39 7.44
CA THR A 109 -7.77 6.47 8.02
C THR A 109 -8.18 5.12 8.64
N GLN A 110 -7.91 4.02 7.94
CA GLN A 110 -8.20 2.68 8.43
C GLN A 110 -7.38 2.34 9.70
N LEU A 111 -6.12 2.74 9.74
CA LEU A 111 -5.25 2.56 10.89
C LEU A 111 -5.80 3.29 12.12
N ILE A 112 -6.17 4.55 11.97
CA ILE A 112 -6.78 5.35 13.06
C ILE A 112 -8.07 4.67 13.57
N ALA A 113 -8.93 4.22 12.66
CA ALA A 113 -10.16 3.53 13.01
C ALA A 113 -9.89 2.19 13.74
N SER A 114 -8.91 1.41 13.27
CA SER A 114 -8.53 0.15 13.90
C SER A 114 -7.98 0.35 15.32
N ILE A 115 -7.10 1.33 15.53
CA ILE A 115 -6.55 1.65 16.86
C ILE A 115 -7.68 2.09 17.79
N ALA A 116 -8.57 3.00 17.33
CA ALA A 116 -9.68 3.48 18.11
C ALA A 116 -10.64 2.33 18.50
N ASN A 117 -11.01 1.48 17.54
CA ASN A 117 -11.89 0.33 17.81
C ASN A 117 -11.27 -0.63 18.84
N SER A 118 -9.99 -0.98 18.69
CA SER A 118 -9.30 -1.85 19.65
C SER A 118 -9.23 -1.22 21.04
N TYR A 119 -8.97 0.09 21.11
CA TYR A 119 -8.92 0.82 22.37
C TYR A 119 -10.27 0.82 23.10
N TYR A 120 -11.35 1.16 22.40
CA TYR A 120 -12.70 1.14 23.00
C TYR A 120 -13.18 -0.28 23.34
N THR A 121 -12.74 -1.29 22.57
CA THR A 121 -12.98 -2.70 22.91
C THR A 121 -12.30 -3.06 24.23
N LEU A 122 -11.05 -2.62 24.46
CA LEU A 122 -10.35 -2.83 25.72
C LEU A 122 -11.08 -2.17 26.91
N LEU A 123 -11.54 -0.91 26.74
CA LEU A 123 -12.30 -0.23 27.78
C LEU A 123 -13.62 -0.95 28.12
N MET A 124 -14.30 -1.48 27.12
CA MET A 124 -15.51 -2.28 27.30
C MET A 124 -15.20 -3.57 28.06
N LEU A 125 -14.16 -4.29 27.66
CA LEU A 125 -13.77 -5.55 28.33
C LEU A 125 -13.32 -5.34 29.77
N ASP A 126 -12.58 -4.25 30.08
CA ASP A 126 -12.23 -3.89 31.46
C ASP A 126 -13.46 -3.62 32.31
N LYS A 127 -14.43 -2.90 31.76
CA LYS A 127 -15.69 -2.63 32.48
C LYS A 127 -16.49 -3.91 32.70
N GLN A 128 -16.55 -4.78 31.69
CA GLN A 128 -17.21 -6.07 31.81
C GLN A 128 -16.53 -6.96 32.84
N LEU A 129 -15.20 -7.00 32.86
CA LEU A 129 -14.43 -7.74 33.87
C LEU A 129 -14.74 -7.23 35.28
N ALA A 130 -14.70 -5.91 35.49
CA ALA A 130 -14.99 -5.31 36.79
C ALA A 130 -16.42 -5.64 37.27
N ILE A 131 -17.41 -5.61 36.37
CA ILE A 131 -18.79 -6.00 36.70
C ILE A 131 -18.86 -7.49 37.03
N SER A 132 -18.21 -8.35 36.26
CA SER A 132 -18.20 -9.80 36.51
C SER A 132 -17.53 -10.15 37.84
N GLU A 133 -16.44 -9.48 38.20
CA GLU A 133 -15.75 -9.68 39.49
C GLU A 133 -16.65 -9.28 40.67
N VAL A 134 -17.34 -8.12 40.60
CA VAL A 134 -18.32 -7.71 41.64
C VAL A 134 -19.50 -8.66 41.71
N THR A 135 -19.99 -9.10 40.54
CA THR A 135 -21.14 -10.04 40.48
C THR A 135 -20.75 -11.40 41.06
N ALA A 136 -19.55 -11.91 40.82
CA ALA A 136 -19.05 -13.14 41.39
C ALA A 136 -18.99 -13.04 42.94
N GLU A 137 -18.50 -11.92 43.48
CA GLU A 137 -18.44 -11.72 44.94
C GLU A 137 -19.85 -11.65 45.55
N ASN A 138 -20.77 -10.97 44.92
CA ASN A 138 -22.19 -10.94 45.37
C ASN A 138 -22.85 -12.34 45.39
N TRP A 139 -22.57 -13.15 44.36
CA TRP A 139 -23.05 -14.53 44.30
C TRP A 139 -22.36 -15.40 45.37
N ARG A 140 -21.11 -15.18 45.66
CA ARG A 140 -20.38 -15.88 46.72
C ARG A 140 -20.99 -15.61 48.07
N GLU A 141 -21.35 -14.35 48.40
CA GLU A 141 -22.06 -13.99 49.61
C GLU A 141 -23.47 -14.60 49.65
N SER A 142 -24.17 -14.61 48.51
CA SER A 142 -25.49 -15.24 48.38
C SER A 142 -25.44 -16.75 48.68
N VAL A 143 -24.44 -17.46 48.14
CA VAL A 143 -24.21 -18.89 48.44
C VAL A 143 -24.02 -19.11 49.94
N LYS A 144 -23.22 -18.25 50.60
CA LYS A 144 -22.98 -18.33 52.04
C LYS A 144 -24.29 -18.15 52.82
N THR A 145 -25.06 -17.13 52.50
CA THR A 145 -26.38 -16.89 53.12
C THR A 145 -27.34 -18.05 52.90
N MET A 146 -27.42 -18.63 51.69
CA MET A 146 -28.26 -19.78 51.43
C MET A 146 -27.88 -21.02 52.20
N ARG A 147 -26.56 -21.23 52.45
CA ARG A 147 -26.10 -22.33 53.34
C ARG A 147 -26.50 -22.11 54.79
N GLU A 148 -26.37 -20.88 55.31
CA GLU A 148 -26.79 -20.54 56.69
C GLU A 148 -28.32 -20.69 56.84
N MET A 149 -29.13 -20.27 55.85
CA MET A 149 -30.57 -20.46 55.83
C MET A 149 -30.95 -21.95 55.79
N LYS A 150 -30.20 -22.78 55.05
CA LYS A 150 -30.43 -24.23 55.02
C LYS A 150 -30.15 -24.84 56.40
N GLU A 151 -29.07 -24.47 57.09
CA GLU A 151 -28.75 -24.92 58.41
C GLU A 151 -29.82 -24.53 59.45
N ALA A 152 -30.45 -23.34 59.26
CA ALA A 152 -31.59 -22.90 60.04
C ALA A 152 -32.94 -23.53 59.66
N GLY A 153 -32.95 -24.45 58.70
CA GLY A 153 -34.19 -25.11 58.22
C GLY A 153 -35.13 -24.23 57.38
N MET A 154 -34.62 -23.06 56.91
CA MET A 154 -35.44 -22.07 56.19
C MET A 154 -35.43 -22.27 54.66
N THR A 155 -34.51 -23.10 54.13
CA THR A 155 -34.42 -23.40 52.71
C THR A 155 -33.93 -24.86 52.49
N ASN A 156 -33.96 -25.31 51.21
CA ASN A 156 -33.57 -26.67 50.83
C ASN A 156 -32.24 -26.70 50.07
N GLU A 157 -31.67 -27.93 49.89
CA GLU A 157 -30.44 -28.16 49.17
C GLU A 157 -30.47 -27.68 47.72
N ALA A 158 -31.63 -27.77 47.07
CA ALA A 158 -31.77 -27.34 45.68
C ALA A 158 -31.52 -25.83 45.49
N ALA A 159 -31.96 -24.99 46.47
CA ALA A 159 -31.71 -23.56 46.44
C ALA A 159 -30.20 -23.23 46.63
N VAL A 160 -29.51 -23.96 47.50
CA VAL A 160 -28.06 -23.81 47.68
C VAL A 160 -27.31 -24.20 46.40
N THR A 161 -27.60 -25.36 45.83
CA THR A 161 -26.98 -25.84 44.59
C THR A 161 -27.24 -24.91 43.43
N GLN A 162 -28.42 -24.33 43.29
CA GLN A 162 -28.76 -23.33 42.26
C GLN A 162 -27.87 -22.07 42.44
N SER A 163 -27.72 -21.58 43.67
CA SER A 163 -26.91 -20.41 43.95
C SER A 163 -25.43 -20.69 43.65
N GLU A 164 -24.94 -21.90 44.01
CA GLU A 164 -23.57 -22.33 43.65
C GLU A 164 -23.34 -22.44 42.14
N ALA A 165 -24.33 -22.99 41.40
CA ALA A 165 -24.25 -23.05 39.94
C ALA A 165 -24.16 -21.67 39.32
N ASN A 166 -24.96 -20.69 39.78
CA ASN A 166 -24.89 -19.30 39.31
C ASN A 166 -23.54 -18.66 39.62
N TYR A 167 -23.03 -18.84 40.84
CA TYR A 167 -21.70 -18.38 41.23
C TYR A 167 -20.61 -18.93 40.30
N ARG A 168 -20.59 -20.27 40.11
CA ARG A 168 -19.58 -20.92 39.25
C ARG A 168 -19.67 -20.51 37.80
N SER A 169 -20.87 -20.23 37.29
CA SER A 169 -21.06 -19.72 35.92
C SER A 169 -20.37 -18.36 35.74
N VAL A 170 -20.63 -17.42 36.65
CA VAL A 170 -20.01 -16.08 36.59
C VAL A 170 -18.50 -16.15 36.84
N GLU A 171 -18.06 -16.99 37.78
CA GLU A 171 -16.63 -17.19 38.05
C GLU A 171 -15.88 -17.75 36.84
N ALA A 172 -16.49 -18.62 36.03
CA ALA A 172 -15.92 -19.21 34.84
C ALA A 172 -15.74 -18.18 33.69
N ASP A 173 -16.52 -17.11 33.62
CA ASP A 173 -16.41 -16.07 32.60
C ASP A 173 -15.20 -15.15 32.83
N ILE A 174 -14.73 -15.00 34.09
CA ILE A 174 -13.63 -14.09 34.44
C ILE A 174 -12.30 -14.44 33.74
N PRO A 175 -11.83 -15.70 33.72
CA PRO A 175 -10.62 -16.08 32.98
C PRO A 175 -10.74 -15.81 31.47
N ASP A 176 -11.92 -16.01 30.90
CA ASP A 176 -12.13 -15.78 29.48
C ASP A 176 -12.06 -14.28 29.14
N LEU A 177 -12.64 -13.41 29.95
CA LEU A 177 -12.50 -11.96 29.81
C LEU A 177 -11.04 -11.51 29.93
N LYS A 178 -10.29 -12.04 30.87
CA LYS A 178 -8.84 -11.76 31.03
C LYS A 178 -8.05 -12.21 29.80
N ARG A 179 -8.41 -13.34 29.19
CA ARG A 179 -7.82 -13.82 27.93
C ARG A 179 -8.12 -12.87 26.78
N GLN A 180 -9.38 -12.45 26.61
CA GLN A 180 -9.80 -11.53 25.56
C GLN A 180 -9.12 -10.16 25.66
N ILE A 181 -8.95 -9.64 26.88
CA ILE A 181 -8.18 -8.41 27.12
C ILE A 181 -6.75 -8.58 26.61
N ARG A 182 -6.07 -9.66 27.01
CA ARG A 182 -4.68 -9.93 26.60
C ARG A 182 -4.54 -10.10 25.08
N GLU A 183 -5.48 -10.80 24.43
CA GLU A 183 -5.49 -10.97 22.98
C GLU A 183 -5.68 -9.64 22.26
N THR A 184 -6.57 -8.78 22.76
CA THR A 184 -6.79 -7.45 22.19
C THR A 184 -5.59 -6.52 22.39
N GLU A 185 -4.93 -6.57 23.56
CA GLU A 185 -3.69 -5.84 23.81
C GLU A 185 -2.57 -6.29 22.87
N ASN A 186 -2.42 -7.59 22.64
CA ASN A 186 -1.43 -8.13 21.72
C ASN A 186 -1.73 -7.71 20.27
N ALA A 187 -2.98 -7.79 19.84
CA ALA A 187 -3.39 -7.36 18.52
C ALA A 187 -3.13 -5.85 18.29
N LEU A 188 -3.45 -5.02 19.29
CA LEU A 188 -3.18 -3.59 19.23
C LEU A 188 -1.66 -3.31 19.21
N SER A 189 -0.85 -4.03 20.01
CA SER A 189 0.61 -3.90 19.99
C SER A 189 1.20 -4.16 18.60
N VAL A 190 0.72 -5.19 17.90
CA VAL A 190 1.12 -5.48 16.51
C VAL A 190 0.77 -4.33 15.57
N VAL A 191 -0.43 -3.77 15.70
CA VAL A 191 -0.87 -2.61 14.88
C VAL A 191 0.01 -1.38 15.15
N LEU A 192 0.47 -1.19 16.38
CA LEU A 192 1.37 -0.12 16.79
C LEU A 192 2.84 -0.35 16.36
N GLY A 193 3.17 -1.54 15.87
CA GLY A 193 4.54 -1.93 15.52
C GLY A 193 5.41 -2.22 16.74
N ASP A 194 4.80 -2.63 17.86
CA ASP A 194 5.46 -2.95 19.12
C ASP A 194 5.45 -4.44 19.44
N ASN A 195 6.29 -4.83 20.37
CA ASN A 195 6.18 -6.13 21.03
C ASN A 195 4.89 -6.19 21.88
N PRO A 196 4.31 -7.40 22.10
CA PRO A 196 3.17 -7.58 22.99
C PRO A 196 3.43 -7.00 24.38
N GLN A 197 2.56 -6.07 24.79
CA GLN A 197 2.69 -5.35 26.06
C GLN A 197 1.34 -4.94 26.61
N HIS A 198 1.31 -4.59 27.89
CA HIS A 198 0.13 -3.94 28.46
C HIS A 198 -0.07 -2.55 27.87
N ILE A 199 -1.32 -2.24 27.49
CA ILE A 199 -1.71 -0.95 26.92
C ILE A 199 -2.32 -0.08 28.01
N ASP A 200 -1.65 1.02 28.34
CA ASP A 200 -2.18 2.02 29.27
C ASP A 200 -3.40 2.72 28.67
N ARG A 201 -4.48 2.80 29.44
CA ARG A 201 -5.78 3.28 28.99
C ARG A 201 -6.57 4.01 30.08
N SER A 202 -7.49 4.84 29.67
CA SER A 202 -8.42 5.56 30.54
C SER A 202 -9.55 4.63 31.02
N LYS A 203 -10.40 5.12 31.91
CA LYS A 203 -11.63 4.41 32.29
C LYS A 203 -12.76 4.85 31.38
N LEU A 204 -13.65 3.93 31.00
CA LEU A 204 -14.78 4.19 30.08
C LEU A 204 -15.67 5.35 30.58
N GLU A 205 -15.83 5.48 31.88
CA GLU A 205 -16.66 6.49 32.55
C GLU A 205 -16.18 7.93 32.32
N ASN A 206 -14.89 8.10 32.00
CA ASN A 206 -14.25 9.41 31.85
C ASN A 206 -14.28 9.92 30.40
N ILE A 207 -14.87 9.18 29.46
CA ILE A 207 -14.85 9.51 28.05
C ILE A 207 -16.20 10.14 27.67
N PRO A 208 -16.22 11.43 27.28
CA PRO A 208 -17.44 12.06 26.81
C PRO A 208 -17.84 11.46 25.45
N LEU A 209 -19.08 10.99 25.36
CA LEU A 209 -19.64 10.58 24.07
C LEU A 209 -19.95 11.82 23.23
N PRO A 210 -19.63 11.81 21.93
CA PRO A 210 -20.00 12.92 21.06
C PRO A 210 -21.53 13.05 20.98
N THR A 211 -22.04 14.22 21.36
CA THR A 211 -23.48 14.48 21.49
C THR A 211 -24.18 14.80 20.16
N CYS A 212 -23.45 15.15 19.12
CA CYS A 212 -24.00 15.52 17.82
C CYS A 212 -23.16 14.98 16.67
N PHE A 213 -23.69 14.01 15.94
CA PHE A 213 -23.26 13.75 14.56
C PHE A 213 -24.19 14.56 13.65
N SER A 214 -23.65 15.53 12.90
CA SER A 214 -24.45 16.19 11.87
C SER A 214 -24.90 15.15 10.85
N SER A 215 -26.19 14.89 10.78
CA SER A 215 -26.76 14.00 9.77
C SER A 215 -26.74 14.72 8.41
N GLY A 216 -26.06 14.14 7.47
CA GLY A 216 -25.94 14.62 6.09
C GLY A 216 -24.49 14.70 5.65
N VAL A 217 -24.20 14.04 4.53
CA VAL A 217 -22.88 14.08 3.90
C VAL A 217 -22.94 15.09 2.76
N PRO A 218 -22.36 16.29 2.89
CA PRO A 218 -22.30 17.24 1.77
C PRO A 218 -21.65 16.55 0.56
N LEU A 219 -22.15 16.83 -0.65
CA LEU A 219 -21.64 16.24 -1.89
C LEU A 219 -20.12 16.47 -2.04
N GLN A 220 -19.62 17.57 -1.47
CA GLN A 220 -18.20 17.93 -1.42
C GLN A 220 -17.34 16.93 -0.63
N LEU A 221 -17.89 16.23 0.37
CA LEU A 221 -17.17 15.17 1.08
C LEU A 221 -16.92 13.93 0.22
N ARG A 222 -17.70 13.75 -0.85
CA ARG A 222 -17.51 12.64 -1.81
C ARG A 222 -16.16 12.75 -2.52
N SER A 223 -15.74 13.97 -2.87
CA SER A 223 -14.44 14.22 -3.53
C SER A 223 -13.24 14.04 -2.59
N ASN A 224 -13.46 14.10 -1.27
CA ASN A 224 -12.42 13.94 -0.26
C ASN A 224 -12.27 12.48 0.23
N ARG A 225 -13.13 11.57 -0.23
CA ARG A 225 -13.02 10.14 0.13
C ARG A 225 -11.88 9.49 -0.63
N PRO A 226 -10.91 8.89 0.07
CA PRO A 226 -9.74 8.29 -0.60
C PRO A 226 -10.07 7.08 -1.45
N ASP A 227 -11.09 6.30 -1.13
CA ASP A 227 -11.57 5.17 -1.93
C ASP A 227 -12.17 5.61 -3.27
N VAL A 228 -12.97 6.69 -3.27
CA VAL A 228 -13.53 7.29 -4.49
C VAL A 228 -12.40 7.84 -5.38
N LYS A 229 -11.43 8.56 -4.77
CA LYS A 229 -10.28 9.09 -5.51
C LYS A 229 -9.42 7.98 -6.10
N GLN A 230 -9.21 6.86 -5.39
CA GLN A 230 -8.51 5.69 -5.93
C GLN A 230 -9.24 5.10 -7.14
N ALA A 231 -10.57 4.95 -7.08
CA ALA A 231 -11.37 4.43 -8.19
C ALA A 231 -11.34 5.38 -9.41
N GLU A 232 -11.40 6.69 -9.19
CA GLU A 232 -11.28 7.70 -10.22
C GLU A 232 -9.91 7.66 -10.91
N MET A 233 -8.82 7.54 -10.13
CA MET A 233 -7.47 7.43 -10.70
C MET A 233 -7.27 6.09 -11.42
N SER A 234 -7.90 5.00 -10.97
CA SER A 234 -7.91 3.73 -11.70
C SER A 234 -8.57 3.87 -13.07
N LEU A 235 -9.71 4.56 -13.14
CA LEU A 235 -10.39 4.87 -14.41
C LEU A 235 -9.51 5.73 -15.32
N ALA A 236 -8.87 6.77 -14.77
CA ALA A 236 -7.95 7.61 -15.51
C ALA A 236 -6.75 6.82 -16.08
N MET A 237 -6.17 5.90 -15.29
CA MET A 237 -5.09 5.02 -15.75
C MET A 237 -5.55 4.09 -16.88
N ALA A 238 -6.74 3.53 -16.82
CA ALA A 238 -7.31 2.70 -17.89
C ALA A 238 -7.54 3.53 -19.15
N TYR A 239 -8.10 4.74 -19.02
CA TYR A 239 -8.30 5.66 -20.13
C TYR A 239 -6.98 6.03 -20.84
N TYR A 240 -5.96 6.44 -20.09
CA TYR A 240 -4.65 6.75 -20.67
C TYR A 240 -3.96 5.49 -21.21
N GLY A 241 -4.15 4.32 -20.60
CA GLY A 241 -3.68 3.04 -21.10
C GLY A 241 -4.29 2.72 -22.48
N THR A 242 -5.59 2.88 -22.63
CA THR A 242 -6.30 2.69 -23.91
C THR A 242 -5.75 3.63 -25.00
N ASN A 243 -5.54 4.91 -24.66
CA ASN A 243 -5.00 5.86 -25.62
C ASN A 243 -3.55 5.55 -26.01
N ALA A 244 -2.72 5.10 -25.08
CA ALA A 244 -1.37 4.61 -25.35
C ALA A 244 -1.39 3.35 -26.23
N ALA A 245 -2.33 2.41 -26.01
CA ALA A 245 -2.49 1.23 -26.86
C ALA A 245 -2.95 1.61 -28.29
N ARG A 246 -3.82 2.62 -28.42
CA ARG A 246 -4.23 3.16 -29.71
C ARG A 246 -3.06 3.81 -30.46
N SER A 247 -2.19 4.54 -29.77
CA SER A 247 -1.02 5.17 -30.42
C SER A 247 -0.08 4.14 -31.06
N ALA A 248 -0.04 2.90 -30.56
CA ALA A 248 0.76 1.81 -31.13
C ALA A 248 0.30 1.31 -32.52
N PHE A 249 -0.86 1.76 -33.02
CA PHE A 249 -1.32 1.51 -34.39
C PHE A 249 -0.82 2.55 -35.38
N TYR A 250 -0.26 3.65 -34.94
CA TYR A 250 0.29 4.71 -35.77
C TYR A 250 1.80 4.56 -35.96
N PRO A 251 2.40 5.23 -36.96
CA PRO A 251 3.84 5.19 -37.18
C PRO A 251 4.63 5.73 -35.98
N SER A 252 5.74 5.10 -35.66
CA SER A 252 6.74 5.65 -34.74
C SER A 252 7.86 6.36 -35.51
N ILE A 253 8.29 7.51 -35.00
CA ILE A 253 9.40 8.26 -35.55
C ILE A 253 10.55 8.22 -34.57
N THR A 254 11.70 7.69 -35.03
CA THR A 254 12.92 7.63 -34.23
C THR A 254 14.07 8.31 -34.94
N ILE A 255 14.88 9.07 -34.21
CA ILE A 255 16.13 9.64 -34.69
C ILE A 255 17.25 8.92 -33.96
N ASN A 256 18.16 8.30 -34.73
CA ASN A 256 19.30 7.62 -34.19
C ASN A 256 20.57 8.34 -34.65
N GLY A 257 21.41 8.72 -33.72
CA GLY A 257 22.72 9.30 -33.94
C GLY A 257 23.83 8.36 -33.46
N THR A 258 24.92 8.28 -34.21
CA THR A 258 26.09 7.52 -33.78
C THR A 258 27.33 8.38 -34.00
N ALA A 259 28.16 8.50 -32.96
CA ALA A 259 29.46 9.15 -33.01
C ALA A 259 30.49 8.25 -32.34
N GLY A 260 31.67 8.08 -32.97
CA GLY A 260 32.68 7.20 -32.36
C GLY A 260 33.89 6.98 -33.26
N TRP A 261 34.68 5.99 -32.91
CA TRP A 261 35.89 5.61 -33.65
C TRP A 261 35.75 4.16 -34.14
N THR A 262 36.26 3.92 -35.36
CA THR A 262 36.29 2.58 -35.96
C THR A 262 37.52 2.43 -36.83
N ASN A 263 38.04 1.20 -36.97
CA ASN A 263 38.86 0.87 -38.12
C ASN A 263 37.96 0.38 -39.25
N ASN A 264 38.24 0.73 -40.49
CA ASN A 264 37.50 0.13 -41.60
C ASN A 264 37.78 -1.37 -41.68
N VAL A 265 36.79 -2.13 -42.17
CA VAL A 265 36.93 -3.58 -42.32
C VAL A 265 38.15 -3.87 -43.25
N GLY A 266 39.08 -4.66 -42.74
CA GLY A 266 40.29 -5.01 -43.47
C GLY A 266 41.53 -4.13 -43.28
N GLU A 267 41.39 -2.98 -42.60
CA GLU A 267 42.55 -2.13 -42.27
C GLU A 267 43.18 -2.54 -40.91
N SER A 268 44.45 -2.14 -40.71
CA SER A 268 45.12 -2.32 -39.43
C SER A 268 44.42 -1.58 -38.32
N ILE A 269 44.43 -2.16 -37.10
CA ILE A 269 43.90 -1.50 -35.91
C ILE A 269 44.82 -0.33 -35.56
N LEU A 270 44.33 0.88 -35.72
CA LEU A 270 44.98 2.13 -35.31
C LEU A 270 44.23 2.74 -34.12
N ASN A 271 44.95 3.28 -33.15
CA ASN A 271 44.37 3.97 -32.01
C ASN A 271 44.61 5.49 -32.15
N PRO A 272 43.53 6.32 -32.21
CA PRO A 272 42.11 6.01 -31.97
C PRO A 272 41.31 5.49 -33.18
N GLY A 273 41.88 5.28 -34.35
CA GLY A 273 41.16 4.91 -35.56
C GLY A 273 40.53 6.10 -36.30
N LYS A 274 39.58 5.83 -37.21
CA LYS A 274 38.86 6.86 -37.97
C LYS A 274 37.59 7.26 -37.22
N PHE A 275 37.27 8.55 -37.19
CA PHE A 275 36.04 9.08 -36.58
C PHE A 275 34.85 8.81 -37.47
N LEU A 276 33.80 8.26 -36.90
CA LEU A 276 32.52 8.00 -37.55
C LEU A 276 31.44 8.93 -36.93
N LEU A 277 30.69 9.61 -37.77
CA LEU A 277 29.49 10.36 -37.35
C LEU A 277 28.37 10.00 -38.32
N SER A 278 27.25 9.54 -37.80
CA SER A 278 26.04 9.31 -38.60
C SER A 278 24.77 9.73 -37.84
N ALA A 279 23.76 10.17 -38.59
CA ALA A 279 22.43 10.45 -38.07
C ALA A 279 21.39 9.89 -39.04
N ILE A 280 20.44 9.11 -38.53
CA ILE A 280 19.43 8.45 -39.35
C ILE A 280 18.07 8.69 -38.69
N GLY A 281 17.14 9.32 -39.44
CA GLY A 281 15.74 9.37 -39.10
C GLY A 281 15.01 8.16 -39.68
N SER A 282 14.23 7.45 -38.88
CA SER A 282 13.40 6.33 -39.35
C SER A 282 11.95 6.51 -38.96
N LEU A 283 11.05 6.19 -39.89
CA LEU A 283 9.61 6.11 -39.68
C LEU A 283 9.21 4.65 -39.89
N VAL A 284 8.62 4.06 -38.83
CA VAL A 284 8.20 2.66 -38.86
C VAL A 284 6.70 2.58 -38.59
N GLN A 285 5.96 2.06 -39.56
CA GLN A 285 4.53 1.75 -39.44
C GLN A 285 4.35 0.25 -39.27
N PRO A 286 3.84 -0.24 -38.16
CA PRO A 286 3.52 -1.66 -38.00
C PRO A 286 2.28 -2.00 -38.82
N LEU A 287 2.44 -2.81 -39.89
CA LEU A 287 1.35 -3.31 -40.70
C LEU A 287 0.72 -4.58 -40.11
N PHE A 288 1.56 -5.47 -39.59
CA PHE A 288 1.15 -6.70 -38.93
C PHE A 288 2.19 -7.11 -37.87
N ASN A 289 1.77 -7.19 -36.62
CA ASN A 289 2.62 -7.63 -35.49
C ASN A 289 2.05 -8.83 -34.73
N LYS A 290 1.54 -9.82 -35.49
CA LYS A 290 0.96 -11.07 -34.93
C LYS A 290 -0.21 -10.82 -33.97
N GLY A 291 -0.99 -9.76 -34.21
CA GLY A 291 -2.17 -9.43 -33.39
C GLY A 291 -1.87 -8.76 -32.02
N LYS A 292 -0.60 -8.48 -31.72
CA LYS A 292 -0.21 -7.93 -30.40
C LYS A 292 -0.90 -6.60 -30.06
N ASN A 293 -1.02 -5.69 -31.02
CA ASN A 293 -1.68 -4.40 -30.79
C ASN A 293 -3.18 -4.57 -30.54
N ILE A 294 -3.83 -5.50 -31.28
CA ILE A 294 -5.25 -5.82 -31.11
C ILE A 294 -5.49 -6.46 -29.72
N ALA A 295 -4.65 -7.43 -29.36
CA ALA A 295 -4.74 -8.09 -28.04
C ALA A 295 -4.53 -7.09 -26.90
N ASN A 296 -3.52 -6.22 -26.98
CA ASN A 296 -3.27 -5.20 -25.97
C ASN A 296 -4.45 -4.22 -25.83
N LEU A 297 -5.05 -3.79 -26.94
CA LEU A 297 -6.21 -2.91 -26.90
C LEU A 297 -7.44 -3.61 -26.30
N SER A 298 -7.66 -4.90 -26.64
CA SER A 298 -8.78 -5.69 -26.11
C SER A 298 -8.64 -6.00 -24.62
N LEU A 299 -7.41 -6.20 -24.12
CA LEU A 299 -7.15 -6.48 -22.69
C LEU A 299 -7.39 -5.26 -21.79
N ILE A 300 -7.28 -4.05 -22.34
CA ILE A 300 -7.48 -2.81 -21.57
C ILE A 300 -8.97 -2.39 -21.60
N HIS A 301 -9.71 -2.84 -22.57
CA HIS A 301 -11.14 -2.52 -22.77
C HIS A 301 -12.02 -3.48 -21.96
#